data_c706d284abff7be05a31f47fc38bd4a6
#
_entry.id   c706d284abff7be05a31f47fc38bd4a6
#
_cell.length_a   1.000
_cell.length_b   1.000
_cell.length_c   1.000
_cell.angle_alpha   90.00
_cell.angle_beta   90.00
_cell.angle_gamma   90.00
#
_symmetry.space_group_name_H-M   'P 1'
#
loop_
_entity.id
_entity.type
_entity.pdbx_description
1 polymer ?
#
loop_
_entity_poly.entity_id
_entity_poly.type
_entity_poly.pdbx_seq_one_letter_code
_entity_poly.pdbx_strand_id
1 'polypeptide(L)'
;MSSSLTTLYHEAERLDNRSLDAFIADILSLRIRRETPDNQKEEAILLKKINKSLPLDQIERFRVLNQKRLEETISNQEYDELLILLEKIEKLNVSRLNYLTSLARLRKVSVRELMRQLGISNSFNG
;
A
#
# COMPACT_ATOMS: atom_id res chain seq x y z
N MET A 1 -14.32 -32.33 19.74
CA MET A 1 -14.03 -30.90 19.54
C MET A 1 -14.85 -30.01 20.43
N SER A 2 -16.17 -30.20 20.51
CA SER A 2 -17.02 -29.41 21.41
C SER A 2 -16.61 -29.48 22.88
N SER A 3 -16.06 -30.64 23.34
CA SER A 3 -15.62 -30.79 24.70
C SER A 3 -14.44 -29.91 25.07
N SER A 4 -13.49 -29.71 24.14
CA SER A 4 -12.33 -28.84 24.35
C SER A 4 -12.72 -27.36 24.42
N LEU A 5 -13.62 -26.92 23.56
CA LEU A 5 -14.14 -25.55 23.59
C LEU A 5 -14.98 -25.31 24.83
N THR A 6 -15.78 -26.30 25.23
CA THR A 6 -16.58 -26.23 26.45
C THR A 6 -15.69 -26.12 27.69
N THR A 7 -14.60 -26.84 27.73
CA THR A 7 -13.62 -26.77 28.85
C THR A 7 -13.00 -25.38 28.93
N LEU A 8 -12.57 -24.81 27.80
CA LEU A 8 -12.02 -23.45 27.74
C LEU A 8 -13.03 -22.40 28.19
N TYR A 9 -14.28 -22.57 27.78
CA TYR A 9 -15.35 -21.66 28.18
C TYR A 9 -15.58 -21.71 29.68
N HIS A 10 -15.65 -22.91 30.28
CA HIS A 10 -15.84 -23.07 31.73
C HIS A 10 -14.69 -22.50 32.53
N GLU A 11 -13.44 -22.64 32.05
CA GLU A 11 -12.30 -22.01 32.66
C GLU A 11 -12.38 -20.48 32.60
N ALA A 12 -12.82 -19.95 31.46
CA ALA A 12 -12.99 -18.51 31.29
C ALA A 12 -14.08 -17.96 32.23
N GLU A 13 -15.17 -18.72 32.46
CA GLU A 13 -16.23 -18.33 33.40
C GLU A 13 -15.74 -18.09 34.80
N ARG A 14 -14.67 -18.76 35.22
CA ARG A 14 -14.07 -18.66 36.55
C ARG A 14 -13.23 -17.42 36.71
N LEU A 15 -12.87 -16.74 35.61
CA LEU A 15 -12.04 -15.55 35.67
C LEU A 15 -12.85 -14.35 36.18
N ASP A 16 -12.20 -13.49 36.93
CA ASP A 16 -12.77 -12.18 37.22
C ASP A 16 -12.79 -11.32 35.97
N ASN A 17 -13.52 -10.20 35.97
CA ASN A 17 -13.70 -9.39 34.79
C ASN A 17 -12.38 -8.86 34.21
N ARG A 18 -11.44 -8.50 35.07
CA ARG A 18 -10.12 -8.00 34.66
C ARG A 18 -9.31 -9.05 33.92
N SER A 19 -9.28 -10.27 34.48
CA SER A 19 -8.57 -11.39 33.85
C SER A 19 -9.26 -11.84 32.58
N LEU A 20 -10.58 -11.80 32.53
CA LEU A 20 -11.36 -12.13 31.34
C LEU A 20 -11.06 -11.16 30.22
N ASP A 21 -11.02 -9.85 30.50
CA ASP A 21 -10.69 -8.82 29.50
C ASP A 21 -9.28 -9.03 28.95
N ALA A 22 -8.31 -9.35 29.82
CA ALA A 22 -6.94 -9.65 29.38
C ALA A 22 -6.89 -10.89 28.50
N PHE A 23 -7.65 -11.93 28.85
CA PHE A 23 -7.73 -13.16 28.07
C PHE A 23 -8.33 -12.91 26.68
N ILE A 24 -9.39 -12.11 26.59
CA ILE A 24 -10.00 -11.74 25.32
C ILE A 24 -8.99 -10.99 24.46
N ALA A 25 -8.27 -10.04 25.02
CA ALA A 25 -7.23 -9.28 24.29
C ALA A 25 -6.14 -10.21 23.76
N ASP A 26 -5.70 -11.19 24.56
CA ASP A 26 -4.69 -12.16 24.14
C ASP A 26 -5.17 -13.06 23.01
N ILE A 27 -6.43 -13.49 23.06
CA ILE A 27 -7.03 -14.31 21.98
C ILE A 27 -7.13 -13.52 20.68
N LEU A 28 -7.56 -12.26 20.74
CA LEU A 28 -7.63 -11.40 19.56
C LEU A 28 -6.23 -11.19 18.97
N SER A 29 -5.22 -10.97 19.80
CA SER A 29 -3.83 -10.86 19.37
C SER A 29 -3.34 -12.14 18.69
N LEU A 30 -3.69 -13.29 19.23
CA LEU A 30 -3.34 -14.60 18.64
C LEU A 30 -3.98 -14.76 17.25
N ARG A 31 -5.23 -14.38 17.12
CA ARG A 31 -5.93 -14.43 15.83
C ARG A 31 -5.25 -13.55 14.79
N ILE A 32 -4.90 -12.32 15.17
CA ILE A 32 -4.18 -11.39 14.29
C ILE A 32 -2.83 -11.99 13.87
N ARG A 33 -2.06 -12.57 14.80
CA ARG A 33 -0.78 -13.19 14.47
C ARG A 33 -0.92 -14.37 13.53
N ARG A 34 -2.00 -15.15 13.61
CA ARG A 34 -2.26 -16.27 12.69
C ARG A 34 -2.60 -15.81 11.29
N GLU A 35 -3.27 -14.67 11.13
CA GLU A 35 -3.59 -14.08 9.84
C GLU A 35 -2.41 -13.33 9.22
N THR A 36 -1.55 -12.77 10.06
CA THR A 36 -0.46 -11.88 9.66
C THR A 36 0.55 -12.48 8.69
N PRO A 37 1.00 -13.76 8.78
CA PRO A 37 2.01 -14.28 7.85
C PRO A 37 1.60 -14.17 6.39
N ASP A 38 0.37 -14.52 6.03
CA ASP A 38 -0.12 -14.41 4.66
C ASP A 38 -0.31 -12.95 4.26
N ASN A 39 -0.84 -12.12 5.16
CA ASN A 39 -1.04 -10.70 4.92
C ASN A 39 0.28 -9.96 4.79
N GLN A 40 1.30 -10.30 5.57
CA GLN A 40 2.63 -9.69 5.47
C GLN A 40 3.28 -9.98 4.12
N LYS A 41 3.13 -11.20 3.62
CA LYS A 41 3.69 -11.61 2.35
C LYS A 41 3.04 -10.84 1.20
N GLU A 42 1.72 -10.77 1.21
CA GLU A 42 0.95 -10.04 0.22
C GLU A 42 1.23 -8.53 0.31
N GLU A 43 1.32 -8.00 1.52
CA GLU A 43 1.67 -6.60 1.76
C GLU A 43 3.04 -6.25 1.21
N ALA A 44 4.05 -7.11 1.42
CA ALA A 44 5.40 -6.89 0.89
C ALA A 44 5.41 -6.84 -0.63
N ILE A 45 4.65 -7.71 -1.29
CA ILE A 45 4.51 -7.72 -2.74
C ILE A 45 3.88 -6.42 -3.24
N LEU A 46 2.80 -5.98 -2.58
CA LEU A 46 2.10 -4.74 -2.96
C LEU A 46 2.98 -3.51 -2.75
N LEU A 47 3.71 -3.43 -1.64
CA LEU A 47 4.63 -2.33 -1.37
C LEU A 47 5.73 -2.23 -2.42
N LYS A 48 6.27 -3.37 -2.84
CA LYS A 48 7.28 -3.40 -3.91
C LYS A 48 6.72 -2.87 -5.22
N LYS A 49 5.49 -3.23 -5.56
CA LYS A 49 4.83 -2.75 -6.78
C LYS A 49 4.49 -1.26 -6.69
N ILE A 50 4.06 -0.78 -5.53
CA ILE A 50 3.76 0.64 -5.30
C ILE A 50 5.03 1.48 -5.45
N ASN A 51 6.17 1.00 -4.99
CA ASN A 51 7.43 1.73 -5.03
C ASN A 51 8.16 1.63 -6.38
N LYS A 52 7.62 0.86 -7.33
CA LYS A 52 8.21 0.76 -8.67
C LYS A 52 8.16 2.12 -9.36
N SER A 53 9.28 2.52 -9.94
CA SER A 53 9.40 3.75 -10.70
C SER A 53 10.02 3.48 -12.07
N LEU A 54 9.98 4.48 -12.96
CA LEU A 54 10.72 4.42 -14.22
C LEU A 54 12.23 4.39 -13.94
N PRO A 55 13.03 3.83 -14.87
CA PRO A 55 14.48 3.94 -14.79
C PRO A 55 14.93 5.39 -14.64
N LEU A 56 15.98 5.62 -13.89
CA LEU A 56 16.46 6.97 -13.57
C LEU A 56 16.78 7.79 -14.83
N ASP A 57 17.37 7.16 -15.84
CA ASP A 57 17.68 7.83 -17.11
C ASP A 57 16.41 8.36 -17.80
N GLN A 58 15.30 7.64 -17.75
CA GLN A 58 14.04 8.08 -18.31
C GLN A 58 13.41 9.23 -17.49
N ILE A 59 13.54 9.19 -16.18
CA ILE A 59 13.07 10.28 -15.31
C ILE A 59 13.84 11.56 -15.59
N GLU A 60 15.15 11.47 -15.71
CA GLU A 60 16.01 12.60 -16.02
C GLU A 60 15.72 13.17 -17.41
N ARG A 61 15.54 12.29 -18.39
CA ARG A 61 15.17 12.70 -19.75
C ARG A 61 13.83 13.42 -19.77
N PHE A 62 12.86 12.92 -19.04
CA PHE A 62 11.56 13.58 -18.90
C PHE A 62 11.71 15.00 -18.34
N ARG A 63 12.52 15.16 -17.31
CA ARG A 63 12.77 16.48 -16.71
C ARG A 63 13.36 17.46 -17.72
N VAL A 64 14.35 17.02 -18.47
CA VAL A 64 15.00 17.86 -19.50
C VAL A 64 13.98 18.26 -20.58
N LEU A 65 13.23 17.30 -21.08
CA LEU A 65 12.24 17.57 -22.15
C LEU A 65 11.10 18.46 -21.66
N ASN A 66 10.65 18.25 -20.43
CA ASN A 66 9.60 19.08 -19.84
C ASN A 66 10.08 20.51 -19.64
N GLN A 67 11.32 20.71 -19.23
CA GLN A 67 11.91 22.02 -19.11
C GLN A 67 12.01 22.73 -20.46
N LYS A 68 12.41 22.02 -21.51
CA LYS A 68 12.43 22.55 -22.86
C LYS A 68 11.04 22.94 -23.34
N ARG A 69 10.03 22.15 -22.98
CA ARG A 69 8.64 22.47 -23.30
C ARG A 69 8.21 23.78 -22.63
N LEU A 70 8.53 23.94 -21.35
CA LEU A 70 8.21 25.15 -20.59
C LEU A 70 8.92 26.39 -21.15
N GLU A 71 10.13 26.22 -21.64
CA GLU A 71 10.94 27.29 -22.26
C GLU A 71 10.62 27.50 -23.73
N GLU A 72 9.74 26.70 -24.29
CA GLU A 72 9.36 26.75 -25.71
C GLU A 72 10.54 26.49 -26.66
N THR A 73 11.52 25.73 -26.22
CA THR A 73 12.73 25.37 -27.00
C THR A 73 12.72 23.94 -27.48
N ILE A 74 11.63 23.20 -27.25
CA ILE A 74 11.52 21.79 -27.59
C ILE A 74 11.31 21.61 -29.11
N SER A 75 12.04 20.65 -29.71
CA SER A 75 11.82 20.27 -31.11
C SER A 75 10.62 19.34 -31.25
N ASN A 76 10.14 19.14 -32.49
CA ASN A 76 9.05 18.19 -32.73
C ASN A 76 9.39 16.77 -32.35
N GLN A 77 10.60 16.32 -32.62
CA GLN A 77 11.08 14.99 -32.23
C GLN A 77 11.16 14.84 -30.71
N GLU A 78 11.67 15.85 -30.03
CA GLU A 78 11.73 15.88 -28.57
C GLU A 78 10.34 15.89 -27.95
N TYR A 79 9.40 16.59 -28.55
CA TYR A 79 8.02 16.61 -28.09
C TYR A 79 7.35 15.24 -28.20
N ASP A 80 7.59 14.51 -29.29
CA ASP A 80 7.11 13.15 -29.46
C ASP A 80 7.69 12.22 -28.38
N GLU A 81 8.98 12.36 -28.09
CA GLU A 81 9.64 11.61 -27.02
C GLU A 81 9.02 11.93 -25.66
N LEU A 82 8.75 13.21 -25.41
CA LEU A 82 8.10 13.64 -24.16
C LEU A 82 6.73 12.98 -23.99
N LEU A 83 5.92 12.92 -25.04
CA LEU A 83 4.60 12.28 -25.00
C LEU A 83 4.70 10.78 -24.70
N ILE A 84 5.70 10.08 -25.24
CA ILE A 84 5.93 8.67 -24.95
C ILE A 84 6.28 8.47 -23.47
N LEU A 85 7.17 9.30 -22.92
CA LEU A 85 7.55 9.25 -21.53
C LEU A 85 6.36 9.57 -20.61
N LEU A 86 5.57 10.55 -20.98
CA LEU A 86 4.36 10.92 -20.23
C LEU A 86 3.36 9.77 -20.17
N GLU A 87 3.15 9.08 -21.29
CA GLU A 87 2.29 7.90 -21.33
C GLU A 87 2.77 6.80 -20.37
N LYS A 88 4.07 6.55 -20.34
CA LYS A 88 4.66 5.57 -19.41
C LYS A 88 4.44 5.95 -17.95
N ILE A 89 4.58 7.24 -17.64
CA ILE A 89 4.36 7.77 -16.28
C ILE A 89 2.89 7.60 -15.89
N GLU A 90 1.97 7.92 -16.78
CA GLU A 90 0.53 7.80 -16.52
C GLU A 90 0.12 6.35 -16.28
N LYS A 91 0.63 5.40 -17.06
CA LYS A 91 0.38 3.97 -16.88
C LYS A 91 0.90 3.49 -15.53
N LEU A 92 2.09 3.94 -15.15
CA LEU A 92 2.68 3.59 -13.86
C LEU A 92 1.85 4.14 -12.71
N ASN A 93 1.35 5.38 -12.82
CA ASN A 93 0.52 5.98 -11.80
C ASN A 93 -0.83 5.28 -11.64
N VAL A 94 -1.46 4.86 -12.75
CA VAL A 94 -2.70 4.08 -12.70
C VAL A 94 -2.48 2.74 -12.00
N SER A 95 -1.40 2.03 -12.34
CA SER A 95 -1.05 0.77 -11.69
C SER A 95 -0.79 0.98 -10.20
N ARG A 96 -0.06 2.03 -9.85
CA ARG A 96 0.22 2.37 -8.45
C ARG A 96 -1.05 2.61 -7.66
N LEU A 97 -2.01 3.34 -8.24
CA LEU A 97 -3.29 3.60 -7.58
C LEU A 97 -4.06 2.29 -7.33
N ASN A 98 -4.04 1.36 -8.28
CA ASN A 98 -4.66 0.06 -8.10
C ASN A 98 -4.01 -0.74 -6.97
N TYR A 99 -2.68 -0.73 -6.88
CA TYR A 99 -1.96 -1.41 -5.79
C TYR A 99 -2.22 -0.74 -4.44
N LEU A 100 -2.30 0.59 -4.41
CA LEU A 100 -2.67 1.32 -3.19
C LEU A 100 -4.08 0.95 -2.72
N THR A 101 -5.02 0.83 -3.63
CA THR A 101 -6.38 0.40 -3.30
C THR A 101 -6.39 -1.00 -2.70
N SER A 102 -5.63 -1.93 -3.29
CA SER A 102 -5.52 -3.30 -2.79
C SER A 102 -4.89 -3.35 -1.39
N LEU A 103 -3.83 -2.58 -1.17
CA LEU A 103 -3.17 -2.52 0.13
C LEU A 103 -4.05 -1.87 1.19
N ALA A 104 -4.80 -0.84 0.82
CA ALA A 104 -5.75 -0.20 1.73
C ALA A 104 -6.82 -1.19 2.20
N ARG A 105 -7.33 -2.03 1.30
CA ARG A 105 -8.27 -3.09 1.66
C ARG A 105 -7.66 -4.10 2.61
N LEU A 106 -6.41 -4.48 2.35
CA LEU A 106 -5.69 -5.45 3.19
C LEU A 106 -5.50 -4.90 4.60
N ARG A 107 -5.17 -3.62 4.74
CA ARG A 107 -5.02 -2.95 6.03
C ARG A 107 -6.34 -2.46 6.64
N LYS A 108 -7.44 -2.57 5.89
CA LYS A 108 -8.78 -2.10 6.31
C LYS A 108 -8.78 -0.60 6.64
N VAL A 109 -8.14 0.17 5.81
CA VAL A 109 -8.09 1.63 5.90
C VAL A 109 -8.48 2.25 4.56
N SER A 110 -8.74 3.56 4.54
CA SER A 110 -8.95 4.29 3.30
C SER A 110 -7.64 4.47 2.55
N VAL A 111 -7.71 4.71 1.23
CA VAL A 111 -6.52 5.02 0.44
C VAL A 111 -5.81 6.26 0.97
N ARG A 112 -6.56 7.27 1.38
CA ARG A 112 -6.01 8.50 1.97
C ARG A 112 -5.20 8.19 3.24
N GLU A 113 -5.76 7.38 4.14
CA GLU A 113 -5.07 6.98 5.37
C GLU A 113 -3.83 6.15 5.06
N LEU A 114 -3.91 5.24 4.08
CA LEU A 114 -2.75 4.47 3.64
C LEU A 114 -1.65 5.37 3.12
N MET A 115 -1.99 6.35 2.28
CA MET A 115 -1.01 7.30 1.76
C MET A 115 -0.32 8.08 2.87
N ARG A 116 -1.07 8.46 3.90
CA ARG A 116 -0.51 9.10 5.10
C ARG A 116 0.46 8.17 5.81
N GLN A 117 0.10 6.90 5.99
CA GLN A 117 0.95 5.89 6.63
C GLN A 117 2.25 5.68 5.88
N LEU A 118 2.20 5.71 4.55
CA LEU A 118 3.36 5.48 3.69
C LEU A 118 4.18 6.76 3.43
N GLY A 119 3.71 7.91 3.90
CA GLY A 119 4.38 9.17 3.66
C GLY A 119 4.27 9.65 2.21
N ILE A 120 3.25 9.24 1.49
CA ILE A 120 3.02 9.63 0.11
C ILE A 120 2.12 10.87 0.10
N SER A 121 2.57 11.93 -0.57
CA SER A 121 1.77 13.14 -0.71
C SER A 121 0.67 12.96 -1.76
N ASN A 122 -0.39 13.78 -1.69
CA ASN A 122 -1.48 13.78 -2.65
C ASN A 122 -1.08 14.28 -4.05
N SER A 123 0.19 14.51 -4.30
CA SER A 123 0.69 15.07 -5.54
C SER A 123 0.97 14.02 -6.60
N PHE A 124 0.06 13.07 -6.81
CA PHE A 124 0.13 12.22 -8.00
C PHE A 124 -0.02 13.02 -9.29
N ASN A 125 -0.54 14.22 -9.18
CA ASN A 125 -0.80 15.10 -10.32
C ASN A 125 0.26 16.19 -10.47
N GLY A 126 1.32 16.11 -9.68
CA GLY A 126 2.33 17.18 -9.68
C GLY A 126 3.41 17.12 -10.57
#